data_c41b150131f33f8ed198a7af40c27f07
#
_entry.id   c41b150131f33f8ed198a7af40c27f07
#
_cell.length_a   1.000
_cell.length_b   1.000
_cell.length_c   1.000
_cell.angle_alpha   90.00
_cell.angle_beta   90.00
_cell.angle_gamma   90.00
#
_symmetry.space_group_name_H-M   'P 1'
#
loop_
_entity.id
_entity.type
_entity.pdbx_description
1 polymer ?
#
loop_
_entity_poly.entity_id
_entity_poly.type
_entity_poly.pdbx_seq_one_letter_code
_entity_poly.pdbx_strand_id
1 'polypeptide(L)'
;MSTDETILEVEDLKTQFFTEEGVVCAVDGIDFDVRRGEIVGLVGESGAGKSVAVQSILRLVEEPGAIVGGEIRYKDDLLFGLEATADDPEERTEREEMLSRTEMRTQIRGREIAIIFQDPMESLNPVYTVGSQIEEFIGLNREVSGDQARDIAMETLRDVGIPEVESRYDDYPHQFSGGMRQRVLIAMALACEPDLIVADEPTTALDVTVEAQILNLVDDLQARYDTSLVWVTHDMGVVAEICDRVNVMYLGEVVEQAPVDELFHDTKHPYTSKLLASLPRPDRTVGELDSIGGVMPEAINPPSGCRFHSRCPEAREVCAEVHPDERPSAEAGSHHTVACFRDDAFDVGYWDSPPLETEAGGGFEASLTAEEGESG
;
A
#
# COMPACT_ATOMS: atom_id res chain seq x y z
N MET A 1 -11.34 -8.63 -22.55
CA MET A 1 -10.95 -7.20 -22.62
C MET A 1 -9.44 -7.16 -22.36
N SER A 2 -8.69 -6.19 -22.85
CA SER A 2 -7.23 -6.18 -22.72
C SER A 2 -6.87 -5.95 -21.25
N THR A 3 -6.16 -6.90 -20.62
CA THR A 3 -5.61 -6.81 -19.26
C THR A 3 -4.42 -5.82 -19.17
N ASP A 4 -4.21 -4.99 -20.19
CA ASP A 4 -3.07 -4.09 -20.34
C ASP A 4 -3.48 -2.61 -20.24
N GLU A 5 -4.73 -2.34 -19.80
CA GLU A 5 -5.27 -0.98 -19.64
C GLU A 5 -4.94 -0.47 -18.24
N THR A 6 -4.10 0.54 -18.13
CA THR A 6 -3.87 1.27 -16.87
C THR A 6 -5.10 2.08 -16.50
N ILE A 7 -5.61 1.88 -15.29
CA ILE A 7 -6.79 2.60 -14.77
C ILE A 7 -6.42 3.64 -13.71
N LEU A 8 -5.32 3.45 -12.99
CA LEU A 8 -4.76 4.42 -12.05
C LEU A 8 -3.29 4.63 -12.36
N GLU A 9 -2.87 5.88 -12.42
CA GLU A 9 -1.48 6.29 -12.59
C GLU A 9 -1.12 7.34 -11.54
N VAL A 10 -0.06 7.11 -10.80
CA VAL A 10 0.46 7.99 -9.76
C VAL A 10 1.91 8.29 -10.10
N GLU A 11 2.23 9.59 -10.29
CA GLU A 11 3.55 10.05 -10.68
C GLU A 11 4.07 11.10 -9.72
N ASP A 12 5.31 10.94 -9.23
CA ASP A 12 6.07 11.85 -8.33
C ASP A 12 5.20 12.36 -7.16
N LEU A 13 4.32 11.50 -6.60
CA LEU A 13 3.38 11.90 -5.56
C LEU A 13 4.11 12.28 -4.28
N LYS A 14 3.83 13.50 -3.78
CA LYS A 14 4.38 14.03 -2.54
C LYS A 14 3.28 14.51 -1.62
N THR A 15 3.28 14.00 -0.38
CA THR A 15 2.34 14.39 0.67
C THR A 15 3.09 14.67 1.96
N GLN A 16 2.85 15.86 2.50
CA GLN A 16 3.55 16.37 3.68
C GLN A 16 2.57 16.80 4.76
N PHE A 17 3.01 16.71 6.03
CA PHE A 17 2.27 17.25 7.18
C PHE A 17 3.07 18.38 7.80
N PHE A 18 2.43 19.55 7.93
CA PHE A 18 3.03 20.76 8.49
C PHE A 18 2.75 20.84 9.99
N THR A 19 3.67 20.29 10.79
CA THR A 19 3.53 20.21 12.25
C THR A 19 4.35 21.29 12.97
N GLU A 20 4.10 21.49 14.27
CA GLU A 20 4.91 22.41 15.10
C GLU A 20 6.38 21.97 15.23
N GLU A 21 6.66 20.67 15.09
CA GLU A 21 7.99 20.08 15.18
C GLU A 21 8.77 20.12 13.85
N GLY A 22 8.07 20.36 12.74
CA GLY A 22 8.65 20.41 11.39
C GLY A 22 7.74 19.82 10.33
N VAL A 23 8.26 19.70 9.12
CA VAL A 23 7.55 19.10 7.98
C VAL A 23 7.84 17.62 7.93
N VAL A 24 6.78 16.81 8.07
CA VAL A 24 6.83 15.34 7.92
C VAL A 24 6.62 15.01 6.45
N CYS A 25 7.62 14.46 5.77
CA CYS A 25 7.53 13.97 4.41
C CYS A 25 6.96 12.53 4.42
N ALA A 26 5.64 12.41 4.54
CA ALA A 26 5.00 11.11 4.67
C ALA A 26 5.00 10.30 3.36
N VAL A 27 4.91 10.99 2.22
CA VAL A 27 5.11 10.45 0.86
C VAL A 27 6.00 11.44 0.12
N ASP A 28 7.03 10.95 -0.58
CA ASP A 28 8.07 11.80 -1.15
C ASP A 28 8.55 11.28 -2.50
N GLY A 29 7.72 11.42 -3.52
CA GLY A 29 8.06 11.09 -4.89
C GLY A 29 7.85 9.61 -5.20
N ILE A 30 6.64 9.08 -4.94
CA ILE A 30 6.32 7.70 -5.33
C ILE A 30 5.65 7.65 -6.69
N ASP A 31 6.01 6.62 -7.44
CA ASP A 31 5.44 6.28 -8.75
C ASP A 31 4.87 4.87 -8.70
N PHE A 32 3.64 4.68 -9.15
CA PHE A 32 3.05 3.36 -9.39
C PHE A 32 1.78 3.46 -10.25
N ASP A 33 1.44 2.35 -10.89
CA ASP A 33 0.24 2.22 -11.70
C ASP A 33 -0.60 1.02 -11.26
N VAL A 34 -1.88 1.00 -11.63
CA VAL A 34 -2.78 -0.13 -11.46
C VAL A 34 -3.46 -0.41 -12.79
N ARG A 35 -3.40 -1.66 -13.24
CA ARG A 35 -4.07 -2.12 -14.46
C ARG A 35 -5.45 -2.67 -14.14
N ARG A 36 -6.31 -2.69 -15.14
CA ARG A 36 -7.65 -3.25 -14.99
C ARG A 36 -7.60 -4.72 -14.57
N GLY A 37 -8.33 -5.06 -13.51
CA GLY A 37 -8.39 -6.41 -12.95
C GLY A 37 -7.12 -6.86 -12.23
N GLU A 38 -6.16 -5.95 -11.94
CA GLU A 38 -4.93 -6.24 -11.22
C GLU A 38 -5.09 -5.98 -9.72
N ILE A 39 -4.42 -6.78 -8.90
CA ILE A 39 -4.25 -6.52 -7.45
C ILE A 39 -2.81 -6.06 -7.21
N VAL A 40 -2.64 -4.78 -6.88
CA VAL A 40 -1.34 -4.17 -6.59
C VAL A 40 -1.15 -4.03 -5.08
N GLY A 41 -0.12 -4.68 -4.54
CA GLY A 41 0.28 -4.56 -3.15
C GLY A 41 1.07 -3.28 -2.89
N LEU A 42 0.79 -2.59 -1.77
CA LEU A 42 1.61 -1.50 -1.24
C LEU A 42 2.06 -1.91 0.16
N VAL A 43 3.34 -2.26 0.32
CA VAL A 43 3.84 -2.90 1.53
C VAL A 43 5.00 -2.14 2.17
N GLY A 44 5.20 -2.34 3.47
CA GLY A 44 6.28 -1.73 4.24
C GLY A 44 5.96 -1.71 5.73
N GLU A 45 6.93 -1.35 6.56
CA GLU A 45 6.73 -1.21 8.00
C GLU A 45 5.67 -0.13 8.34
N SER A 46 5.17 -0.15 9.58
CA SER A 46 4.32 0.95 10.09
C SER A 46 5.10 2.27 10.03
N GLY A 47 4.46 3.34 9.55
CA GLY A 47 5.11 4.63 9.32
C GLY A 47 5.81 4.78 7.97
N ALA A 48 5.79 3.78 7.08
CA ALA A 48 6.38 3.89 5.75
C ALA A 48 5.66 4.86 4.79
N GLY A 49 4.46 5.34 5.15
CA GLY A 49 3.67 6.29 4.33
C GLY A 49 2.52 5.67 3.54
N LYS A 50 2.30 4.35 3.64
CA LYS A 50 1.32 3.59 2.85
C LYS A 50 -0.11 4.15 2.88
N SER A 51 -0.67 4.31 4.09
CA SER A 51 -2.03 4.84 4.27
C SER A 51 -2.16 6.27 3.74
N VAL A 52 -1.12 7.10 3.91
CA VAL A 52 -1.10 8.47 3.38
C VAL A 52 -1.07 8.45 1.85
N ALA A 53 -0.32 7.53 1.22
CA ALA A 53 -0.27 7.38 -0.22
C ALA A 53 -1.68 7.08 -0.79
N VAL A 54 -2.37 6.08 -0.23
CA VAL A 54 -3.71 5.71 -0.72
C VAL A 54 -4.78 6.75 -0.39
N GLN A 55 -4.69 7.45 0.74
CA GLN A 55 -5.57 8.58 1.05
C GLN A 55 -5.35 9.75 0.10
N SER A 56 -4.12 9.94 -0.38
CA SER A 56 -3.79 10.97 -1.37
C SER A 56 -4.48 10.71 -2.71
N ILE A 57 -4.61 9.45 -3.16
CA ILE A 57 -5.32 9.09 -4.39
C ILE A 57 -6.75 9.67 -4.38
N LEU A 58 -7.43 9.55 -3.26
CA LEU A 58 -8.80 10.04 -3.09
C LEU A 58 -8.88 11.48 -2.54
N ARG A 59 -7.74 12.15 -2.35
CA ARG A 59 -7.65 13.51 -1.74
C ARG A 59 -8.37 13.55 -0.39
N LEU A 60 -8.12 12.52 0.44
CA LEU A 60 -8.68 12.37 1.80
C LEU A 60 -7.68 12.74 2.90
N VAL A 61 -6.52 13.26 2.53
CA VAL A 61 -5.51 13.73 3.50
C VAL A 61 -6.09 14.87 4.32
N GLU A 62 -6.10 14.71 5.66
CA GLU A 62 -6.64 15.70 6.59
C GLU A 62 -5.58 16.70 7.01
N GLU A 63 -5.99 17.93 7.33
CA GLU A 63 -5.10 18.95 7.92
C GLU A 63 -4.45 18.43 9.22
N PRO A 64 -3.15 18.72 9.46
CA PRO A 64 -2.27 19.65 8.74
C PRO A 64 -1.54 19.03 7.53
N GLY A 65 -2.03 17.93 6.96
CA GLY A 65 -1.48 17.28 5.77
C GLY A 65 -1.95 17.93 4.48
N ALA A 66 -1.08 17.92 3.47
CA ALA A 66 -1.37 18.39 2.14
C ALA A 66 -0.60 17.58 1.08
N ILE A 67 -1.22 17.35 -0.08
CA ILE A 67 -0.53 16.85 -1.26
C ILE A 67 0.21 18.05 -1.88
N VAL A 68 1.53 17.97 -1.93
CA VAL A 68 2.40 19.10 -2.31
C VAL A 68 3.09 18.91 -3.67
N GLY A 69 2.93 17.76 -4.31
CA GLY A 69 3.54 17.48 -5.61
C GLY A 69 2.99 16.22 -6.26
N GLY A 70 3.34 16.05 -7.52
CA GLY A 70 2.98 14.90 -8.32
C GLY A 70 1.67 15.05 -9.09
N GLU A 71 1.31 13.95 -9.74
CA GLU A 71 0.10 13.82 -10.55
C GLU A 71 -0.60 12.50 -10.22
N ILE A 72 -1.93 12.52 -10.16
CA ILE A 72 -2.76 11.33 -10.01
C ILE A 72 -3.82 11.34 -11.09
N ARG A 73 -3.79 10.33 -11.95
CA ARG A 73 -4.78 10.10 -13.00
C ARG A 73 -5.56 8.82 -12.73
N TYR A 74 -6.84 8.89 -12.99
CA TYR A 74 -7.72 7.74 -12.96
C TYR A 74 -8.49 7.68 -14.29
N LYS A 75 -8.19 6.67 -15.12
CA LYS A 75 -8.65 6.60 -16.51
C LYS A 75 -8.28 7.91 -17.25
N ASP A 76 -9.27 8.65 -17.76
CA ASP A 76 -9.05 9.92 -18.45
C ASP A 76 -9.08 11.15 -17.50
N ASP A 77 -9.41 10.97 -16.24
CA ASP A 77 -9.62 12.05 -15.26
C ASP A 77 -8.35 12.39 -14.49
N LEU A 78 -8.02 13.69 -14.40
CA LEU A 78 -6.98 14.19 -13.51
C LEU A 78 -7.56 14.39 -12.10
N LEU A 79 -7.25 13.45 -11.19
CA LEU A 79 -7.71 13.54 -9.79
C LEU A 79 -6.93 14.57 -9.01
N PHE A 80 -5.62 14.67 -9.24
CA PHE A 80 -4.72 15.64 -8.63
C PHE A 80 -3.59 16.02 -9.60
N GLY A 81 -3.21 17.29 -9.60
CA GLY A 81 -2.06 17.78 -10.34
C GLY A 81 -1.81 19.26 -10.06
N LEU A 82 -0.54 19.64 -9.91
CA LEU A 82 -0.11 21.01 -9.69
C LEU A 82 0.60 21.57 -10.93
N GLU A 83 0.47 22.88 -11.16
CA GLU A 83 1.25 23.58 -12.20
C GLU A 83 2.74 23.51 -11.88
N ALA A 84 3.53 23.12 -12.86
CA ALA A 84 4.98 22.91 -12.72
C ALA A 84 5.80 24.22 -12.61
N THR A 85 5.15 25.40 -12.56
CA THR A 85 5.79 26.70 -12.82
C THR A 85 6.27 27.45 -11.59
N ALA A 86 6.01 26.97 -10.38
CA ALA A 86 6.44 27.66 -9.16
C ALA A 86 7.55 26.88 -8.44
N ASP A 87 8.71 27.52 -8.24
CA ASP A 87 9.78 26.98 -7.40
C ASP A 87 9.39 26.94 -5.90
N ASP A 88 8.40 27.77 -5.51
CA ASP A 88 7.88 27.84 -4.16
C ASP A 88 6.61 26.95 -4.05
N PRO A 89 6.58 25.96 -3.14
CA PRO A 89 5.41 25.12 -2.92
C PRO A 89 4.12 25.89 -2.57
N GLU A 90 4.24 27.06 -1.92
CA GLU A 90 3.08 27.91 -1.56
C GLU A 90 2.50 28.67 -2.77
N GLU A 91 3.27 28.80 -3.86
CA GLU A 91 2.84 29.46 -5.10
C GLU A 91 2.28 28.50 -6.14
N ARG A 92 2.32 27.17 -5.89
CA ARG A 92 1.79 26.16 -6.82
C ARG A 92 0.27 26.24 -6.87
N THR A 93 -0.27 26.24 -8.08
CA THR A 93 -1.72 26.25 -8.33
C THR A 93 -2.19 24.92 -8.87
N GLU A 94 -3.42 24.56 -8.54
CA GLU A 94 -4.09 23.37 -9.09
C GLU A 94 -4.27 23.54 -10.61
N ARG A 95 -4.07 22.49 -11.39
CA ARG A 95 -4.30 22.51 -12.85
C ARG A 95 -5.79 22.71 -13.14
N GLU A 96 -6.11 23.45 -14.21
CA GLU A 96 -7.50 23.75 -14.60
C GLU A 96 -8.33 22.48 -14.92
N GLU A 97 -7.70 21.44 -15.48
CA GLU A 97 -8.34 20.15 -15.79
C GLU A 97 -8.56 19.24 -14.58
N MET A 98 -8.02 19.59 -13.41
CA MET A 98 -8.17 18.77 -12.21
C MET A 98 -9.63 18.78 -11.72
N LEU A 99 -10.13 17.59 -11.39
CA LEU A 99 -11.48 17.44 -10.83
C LEU A 99 -11.63 18.27 -9.57
N SER A 100 -12.71 19.07 -9.52
CA SER A 100 -13.07 19.82 -8.33
C SER A 100 -13.39 18.88 -7.15
N ARG A 101 -13.39 19.41 -5.91
CA ARG A 101 -13.81 18.64 -4.72
C ARG A 101 -15.23 18.08 -4.85
N THR A 102 -16.11 18.78 -5.58
CA THR A 102 -17.50 18.32 -5.80
C THR A 102 -17.52 17.16 -6.78
N GLU A 103 -16.79 17.24 -7.88
CA GLU A 103 -16.68 16.15 -8.87
C GLU A 103 -16.03 14.91 -8.25
N MET A 104 -14.93 15.06 -7.51
CA MET A 104 -14.35 13.96 -6.72
C MET A 104 -15.39 13.24 -5.86
N ARG A 105 -16.24 13.99 -5.15
CA ARG A 105 -17.27 13.42 -4.28
C ARG A 105 -18.40 12.76 -5.02
N THR A 106 -18.81 13.30 -6.18
CA THR A 106 -20.03 12.85 -6.88
C THR A 106 -19.77 11.87 -8.02
N GLN A 107 -18.54 11.84 -8.54
CA GLN A 107 -18.19 11.02 -9.70
C GLN A 107 -17.19 9.90 -9.35
N ILE A 108 -16.23 10.16 -8.46
CA ILE A 108 -15.12 9.24 -8.17
C ILE A 108 -15.38 8.47 -6.88
N ARG A 109 -15.44 9.17 -5.73
CA ARG A 109 -15.48 8.54 -4.41
C ARG A 109 -16.76 7.74 -4.20
N GLY A 110 -16.61 6.44 -3.92
CA GLY A 110 -17.72 5.51 -3.69
C GLY A 110 -18.46 5.05 -4.94
N ARG A 111 -18.16 5.61 -6.13
CA ARG A 111 -18.73 5.18 -7.42
C ARG A 111 -17.71 4.40 -8.24
N GLU A 112 -16.64 5.09 -8.65
CA GLU A 112 -15.57 4.55 -9.47
C GLU A 112 -14.46 3.95 -8.61
N ILE A 113 -14.12 4.62 -7.50
CA ILE A 113 -13.12 4.19 -6.53
C ILE A 113 -13.77 4.10 -5.15
N ALA A 114 -13.78 2.89 -4.56
CA ALA A 114 -14.17 2.68 -3.17
C ALA A 114 -12.93 2.56 -2.28
N ILE A 115 -13.09 2.88 -0.98
CA ILE A 115 -12.03 2.70 0.02
C ILE A 115 -12.55 1.87 1.19
N ILE A 116 -11.72 0.92 1.65
CA ILE A 116 -11.91 0.15 2.88
C ILE A 116 -10.84 0.61 3.86
N PHE A 117 -11.25 1.25 4.96
CA PHE A 117 -10.34 1.74 6.00
C PHE A 117 -9.92 0.64 6.96
N GLN A 118 -8.80 0.87 7.65
CA GLN A 118 -8.12 -0.09 8.52
C GLN A 118 -9.00 -0.61 9.68
N ASP A 119 -9.83 0.23 10.31
CA ASP A 119 -10.64 -0.16 11.47
C ASP A 119 -12.13 -0.26 11.13
N PRO A 120 -12.70 -1.49 11.13
CA PRO A 120 -14.13 -1.69 10.93
C PRO A 120 -15.01 -1.09 12.02
N MET A 121 -14.46 -0.86 13.22
CA MET A 121 -15.21 -0.29 14.34
C MET A 121 -15.42 1.21 14.19
N GLU A 122 -14.48 1.90 13.55
CA GLU A 122 -14.57 3.33 13.27
C GLU A 122 -15.36 3.61 11.99
N SER A 123 -15.36 2.66 11.03
CA SER A 123 -16.01 2.81 9.73
C SER A 123 -17.51 2.60 9.76
N LEU A 124 -18.04 1.74 10.66
CA LEU A 124 -19.46 1.49 10.81
C LEU A 124 -20.06 2.29 11.96
N ASN A 125 -21.10 3.07 11.67
CA ASN A 125 -21.80 3.84 12.71
C ASN A 125 -22.59 2.90 13.63
N PRO A 126 -22.30 2.84 14.95
CA PRO A 126 -22.91 1.87 15.86
C PRO A 126 -24.39 2.11 16.16
N VAL A 127 -24.95 3.27 15.78
CA VAL A 127 -26.36 3.63 16.08
C VAL A 127 -27.34 3.36 14.92
N TYR A 128 -26.80 2.92 13.77
CA TYR A 128 -27.60 2.53 12.61
C TYR A 128 -27.42 1.04 12.32
N THR A 129 -28.46 0.41 11.75
CA THR A 129 -28.37 -0.98 11.32
C THR A 129 -27.44 -1.14 10.12
N VAL A 130 -26.87 -2.34 9.96
CA VAL A 130 -25.96 -2.63 8.84
C VAL A 130 -26.65 -2.40 7.51
N GLY A 131 -27.84 -2.91 7.31
CA GLY A 131 -28.59 -2.72 6.08
C GLY A 131 -28.85 -1.26 5.76
N SER A 132 -29.25 -0.44 6.75
CA SER A 132 -29.54 0.98 6.52
C SER A 132 -28.29 1.77 6.10
N GLN A 133 -27.12 1.42 6.59
CA GLN A 133 -25.85 2.08 6.20
C GLN A 133 -25.46 1.73 4.77
N ILE A 134 -25.65 0.47 4.35
CA ILE A 134 -25.40 0.07 2.96
C ILE A 134 -26.41 0.74 2.01
N GLU A 135 -27.71 0.76 2.38
CA GLU A 135 -28.74 1.47 1.58
C GLU A 135 -28.42 2.95 1.40
N GLU A 136 -27.98 3.64 2.48
CA GLU A 136 -27.57 5.04 2.43
C GLU A 136 -26.38 5.23 1.48
N PHE A 137 -25.35 4.38 1.59
CA PHE A 137 -24.17 4.43 0.72
C PHE A 137 -24.54 4.24 -0.74
N ILE A 138 -25.40 3.26 -1.06
CA ILE A 138 -25.91 3.03 -2.42
C ILE A 138 -26.69 4.25 -2.90
N GLY A 139 -27.61 4.78 -2.07
CA GLY A 139 -28.44 5.94 -2.43
C GLY A 139 -27.66 7.23 -2.67
N LEU A 140 -26.48 7.39 -2.07
CA LEU A 140 -25.56 8.51 -2.30
C LEU A 140 -24.77 8.37 -3.60
N ASN A 141 -24.49 7.15 -4.03
CA ASN A 141 -23.55 6.87 -5.12
C ASN A 141 -24.20 6.28 -6.38
N ARG A 142 -25.44 5.76 -6.30
CA ARG A 142 -26.18 5.19 -7.44
C ARG A 142 -27.56 5.84 -7.61
N GLU A 143 -28.00 6.00 -8.85
CA GLU A 143 -29.34 6.50 -9.18
C GLU A 143 -30.35 5.34 -9.15
N VAL A 144 -30.73 4.88 -7.96
CA VAL A 144 -31.66 3.77 -7.75
C VAL A 144 -32.76 4.15 -6.75
N SER A 145 -33.90 3.45 -6.81
CA SER A 145 -34.96 3.61 -5.78
C SER A 145 -34.55 2.96 -4.45
N GLY A 146 -35.20 3.33 -3.34
CA GLY A 146 -34.92 2.72 -2.04
C GLY A 146 -35.13 1.19 -2.02
N ASP A 147 -36.18 0.68 -2.71
CA ASP A 147 -36.40 -0.76 -2.81
C ASP A 147 -35.25 -1.46 -3.58
N GLN A 148 -34.76 -0.82 -4.66
CA GLN A 148 -33.60 -1.36 -5.40
C GLN A 148 -32.31 -1.28 -4.57
N ALA A 149 -32.09 -0.20 -3.80
CA ALA A 149 -30.94 -0.08 -2.91
C ALA A 149 -30.95 -1.20 -1.86
N ARG A 150 -32.12 -1.52 -1.30
CA ARG A 150 -32.29 -2.62 -0.36
C ARG A 150 -31.96 -3.99 -0.99
N ASP A 151 -32.47 -4.24 -2.21
CA ASP A 151 -32.21 -5.49 -2.92
C ASP A 151 -30.69 -5.67 -3.21
N ILE A 152 -30.03 -4.61 -3.68
CA ILE A 152 -28.57 -4.61 -3.90
C ILE A 152 -27.81 -4.85 -2.58
N ALA A 153 -28.19 -4.16 -1.49
CA ALA A 153 -27.56 -4.34 -0.20
C ALA A 153 -27.70 -5.78 0.32
N MET A 154 -28.86 -6.40 0.14
CA MET A 154 -29.09 -7.80 0.53
C MET A 154 -28.29 -8.76 -0.36
N GLU A 155 -28.15 -8.48 -1.64
CA GLU A 155 -27.37 -9.29 -2.58
C GLU A 155 -25.88 -9.23 -2.23
N THR A 156 -25.31 -8.04 -2.07
CA THR A 156 -23.89 -7.89 -1.70
C THR A 156 -23.56 -8.50 -0.34
N LEU A 157 -24.47 -8.42 0.66
CA LEU A 157 -24.29 -9.11 1.94
C LEU A 157 -24.27 -10.64 1.78
N ARG A 158 -25.05 -11.21 0.84
CA ARG A 158 -24.97 -12.65 0.51
C ARG A 158 -23.67 -13.00 -0.18
N ASP A 159 -23.24 -12.16 -1.13
CA ASP A 159 -22.00 -12.36 -1.90
C ASP A 159 -20.76 -12.39 -1.01
N VAL A 160 -20.71 -11.55 0.03
CA VAL A 160 -19.62 -11.58 1.03
C VAL A 160 -19.81 -12.68 2.09
N GLY A 161 -20.85 -13.51 1.98
CA GLY A 161 -21.06 -14.66 2.84
C GLY A 161 -21.57 -14.33 4.25
N ILE A 162 -22.36 -13.27 4.42
CA ILE A 162 -23.11 -13.04 5.67
C ILE A 162 -24.22 -14.10 5.77
N PRO A 163 -24.28 -14.91 6.85
CA PRO A 163 -25.34 -15.89 7.01
C PRO A 163 -26.66 -15.22 7.38
N GLU A 164 -27.79 -15.81 6.95
CA GLU A 164 -29.14 -15.37 7.34
C GLU A 164 -29.38 -13.87 7.10
N VAL A 165 -29.00 -13.36 5.91
CA VAL A 165 -29.02 -11.93 5.58
C VAL A 165 -30.35 -11.26 5.93
N GLU A 166 -31.48 -11.92 5.66
CA GLU A 166 -32.83 -11.41 5.91
C GLU A 166 -33.07 -11.05 7.38
N SER A 167 -32.51 -11.81 8.31
CA SER A 167 -32.64 -11.56 9.75
C SER A 167 -31.58 -10.60 10.27
N ARG A 168 -30.38 -10.59 9.66
CA ARG A 168 -29.25 -9.76 10.11
C ARG A 168 -29.22 -8.38 9.51
N TYR A 169 -30.00 -8.14 8.47
CA TYR A 169 -30.07 -6.85 7.80
C TYR A 169 -30.38 -5.69 8.75
N ASP A 170 -31.29 -5.94 9.70
CA ASP A 170 -31.71 -4.96 10.71
C ASP A 170 -30.87 -5.04 12.02
N ASP A 171 -29.79 -5.87 12.03
CA ASP A 171 -28.86 -5.93 13.15
C ASP A 171 -27.90 -4.74 13.15
N TYR A 172 -27.39 -4.39 14.35
CA TYR A 172 -26.40 -3.32 14.53
C TYR A 172 -24.98 -3.88 14.45
N PRO A 173 -23.97 -3.03 14.13
CA PRO A 173 -22.56 -3.46 13.99
C PRO A 173 -22.02 -4.25 15.20
N HIS A 174 -22.43 -3.92 16.44
CA HIS A 174 -21.97 -4.61 17.63
C HIS A 174 -22.49 -6.07 17.76
N GLN A 175 -23.51 -6.46 16.98
CA GLN A 175 -24.04 -7.82 16.91
C GLN A 175 -23.26 -8.73 15.95
N PHE A 176 -22.33 -8.16 15.17
CA PHE A 176 -21.46 -8.86 14.23
C PHE A 176 -20.10 -9.15 14.87
N SER A 177 -19.49 -10.28 14.54
CA SER A 177 -18.07 -10.55 14.85
C SER A 177 -17.14 -9.63 14.06
N GLY A 178 -15.85 -9.55 14.42
CA GLY A 178 -14.85 -8.77 13.68
C GLY A 178 -14.81 -9.10 12.18
N GLY A 179 -14.67 -10.39 11.85
CA GLY A 179 -14.67 -10.83 10.46
C GLY A 179 -16.00 -10.58 9.73
N MET A 180 -17.15 -10.62 10.42
CA MET A 180 -18.42 -10.25 9.80
C MET A 180 -18.51 -8.76 9.51
N ARG A 181 -18.00 -7.89 10.39
CA ARG A 181 -17.95 -6.45 10.14
C ARG A 181 -17.05 -6.14 8.96
N GLN A 182 -15.92 -6.84 8.84
CA GLN A 182 -15.03 -6.71 7.68
C GLN A 182 -15.74 -7.08 6.38
N ARG A 183 -16.48 -8.20 6.38
CA ARG A 183 -17.32 -8.61 5.23
C ARG A 183 -18.39 -7.56 4.89
N VAL A 184 -18.97 -6.90 5.89
CA VAL A 184 -19.93 -5.79 5.69
C VAL A 184 -19.27 -4.59 5.02
N LEU A 185 -18.03 -4.22 5.40
CA LEU A 185 -17.29 -3.13 4.73
C LEU A 185 -16.94 -3.50 3.29
N ILE A 186 -16.56 -4.74 3.03
CA ILE A 186 -16.34 -5.24 1.66
C ILE A 186 -17.66 -5.18 0.86
N ALA A 187 -18.79 -5.62 1.45
CA ALA A 187 -20.10 -5.50 0.80
C ALA A 187 -20.46 -4.05 0.46
N MET A 188 -20.21 -3.13 1.39
CA MET A 188 -20.45 -1.70 1.19
C MET A 188 -19.58 -1.15 0.04
N ALA A 189 -18.30 -1.50 0.00
CA ALA A 189 -17.40 -1.08 -1.08
C ALA A 189 -17.87 -1.60 -2.45
N LEU A 190 -18.30 -2.87 -2.52
CA LEU A 190 -18.77 -3.52 -3.76
C LEU A 190 -20.17 -3.11 -4.19
N ALA A 191 -21.02 -2.58 -3.28
CA ALA A 191 -22.42 -2.27 -3.57
C ALA A 191 -22.62 -1.26 -4.71
N CYS A 192 -21.59 -0.47 -5.02
CA CYS A 192 -21.59 0.47 -6.14
C CYS A 192 -20.86 -0.07 -7.38
N GLU A 193 -20.35 -1.31 -7.35
CA GLU A 193 -19.63 -1.95 -8.44
C GLU A 193 -18.45 -1.08 -8.94
N PRO A 194 -17.50 -0.68 -8.04
CA PRO A 194 -16.40 0.20 -8.42
C PRO A 194 -15.38 -0.55 -9.29
N ASP A 195 -14.74 0.16 -10.23
CA ASP A 195 -13.64 -0.41 -11.02
C ASP A 195 -12.33 -0.55 -10.21
N LEU A 196 -12.20 0.23 -9.10
CA LEU A 196 -11.06 0.18 -8.21
C LEU A 196 -11.48 0.18 -6.74
N ILE A 197 -10.91 -0.72 -5.95
CA ILE A 197 -11.02 -0.73 -4.49
C ILE A 197 -9.64 -0.47 -3.88
N VAL A 198 -9.56 0.51 -3.00
CA VAL A 198 -8.39 0.78 -2.17
C VAL A 198 -8.65 0.18 -0.78
N ALA A 199 -7.87 -0.81 -0.38
CA ALA A 199 -8.01 -1.51 0.89
C ALA A 199 -6.80 -1.19 1.80
N ASP A 200 -7.02 -0.34 2.81
CA ASP A 200 -5.98 0.08 3.74
C ASP A 200 -5.96 -0.84 4.96
N GLU A 201 -5.01 -1.76 5.00
CA GLU A 201 -4.79 -2.78 6.03
C GLU A 201 -6.09 -3.52 6.46
N PRO A 202 -6.87 -4.07 5.53
CA PRO A 202 -8.24 -4.53 5.84
C PRO A 202 -8.30 -5.78 6.70
N THR A 203 -7.18 -6.46 6.98
CA THR A 203 -7.13 -7.71 7.76
C THR A 203 -6.39 -7.59 9.09
N THR A 204 -5.79 -6.44 9.40
CA THR A 204 -4.87 -6.25 10.55
C THR A 204 -5.46 -6.63 11.90
N ALA A 205 -6.77 -6.49 12.11
CA ALA A 205 -7.44 -6.82 13.39
C ALA A 205 -8.08 -8.22 13.43
N LEU A 206 -7.80 -9.07 12.44
CA LEU A 206 -8.41 -10.40 12.30
C LEU A 206 -7.46 -11.50 12.78
N ASP A 207 -8.03 -12.63 13.22
CA ASP A 207 -7.24 -13.83 13.42
C ASP A 207 -6.89 -14.50 12.08
N VAL A 208 -5.80 -15.27 12.05
CA VAL A 208 -5.25 -15.90 10.84
C VAL A 208 -6.30 -16.70 10.05
N THR A 209 -7.23 -17.37 10.74
CA THR A 209 -8.25 -18.18 10.06
C THR A 209 -9.28 -17.30 9.36
N VAL A 210 -9.70 -16.22 10.00
CA VAL A 210 -10.64 -15.25 9.42
C VAL A 210 -9.97 -14.46 8.31
N GLU A 211 -8.70 -14.09 8.47
CA GLU A 211 -7.90 -13.44 7.44
C GLU A 211 -7.86 -14.28 6.16
N ALA A 212 -7.45 -15.55 6.22
CA ALA A 212 -7.45 -16.45 5.06
C ALA A 212 -8.83 -16.55 4.39
N GLN A 213 -9.92 -16.52 5.16
CA GLN A 213 -11.28 -16.51 4.60
C GLN A 213 -11.62 -15.20 3.89
N ILE A 214 -11.09 -14.05 4.36
CA ILE A 214 -11.29 -12.76 3.71
C ILE A 214 -10.46 -12.69 2.43
N LEU A 215 -9.21 -13.18 2.41
CA LEU A 215 -8.37 -13.20 1.22
C LEU A 215 -9.01 -14.04 0.10
N ASN A 216 -9.46 -15.26 0.40
CA ASN A 216 -10.18 -16.09 -0.58
C ASN A 216 -11.48 -15.40 -1.07
N LEU A 217 -12.20 -14.72 -0.18
CA LEU A 217 -13.39 -13.97 -0.56
C LEU A 217 -13.05 -12.82 -1.52
N VAL A 218 -11.97 -12.08 -1.27
CA VAL A 218 -11.53 -10.97 -2.12
C VAL A 218 -11.15 -11.47 -3.51
N ASP A 219 -10.42 -12.58 -3.63
CA ASP A 219 -10.07 -13.21 -4.89
C ASP A 219 -11.33 -13.61 -5.70
N ASP A 220 -12.29 -14.29 -5.06
CA ASP A 220 -13.57 -14.67 -5.67
C ASP A 220 -14.38 -13.45 -6.16
N LEU A 221 -14.40 -12.38 -5.37
CA LEU A 221 -15.15 -11.15 -5.67
C LEU A 221 -14.47 -10.32 -6.75
N GLN A 222 -13.14 -10.22 -6.74
CA GLN A 222 -12.35 -9.56 -7.77
C GLN A 222 -12.64 -10.17 -9.16
N ALA A 223 -12.57 -11.50 -9.25
CA ALA A 223 -12.88 -12.21 -10.48
C ALA A 223 -14.35 -12.04 -10.93
N ARG A 224 -15.30 -11.94 -9.97
CA ARG A 224 -16.72 -11.82 -10.28
C ARG A 224 -17.13 -10.40 -10.70
N TYR A 225 -16.58 -9.38 -10.06
CA TYR A 225 -16.94 -7.98 -10.29
C TYR A 225 -16.01 -7.27 -11.29
N ASP A 226 -14.94 -7.94 -11.76
CA ASP A 226 -13.91 -7.37 -12.66
C ASP A 226 -13.31 -6.07 -12.09
N THR A 227 -13.16 -6.02 -10.74
CA THR A 227 -12.63 -4.86 -10.02
C THR A 227 -11.12 -4.99 -9.83
N SER A 228 -10.41 -3.88 -9.81
CA SER A 228 -8.98 -3.83 -9.50
C SER A 228 -8.78 -3.45 -8.05
N LEU A 229 -7.65 -3.79 -7.45
CA LEU A 229 -7.38 -3.48 -6.04
C LEU A 229 -6.01 -2.84 -5.82
N VAL A 230 -5.97 -1.85 -4.92
CA VAL A 230 -4.74 -1.45 -4.22
C VAL A 230 -4.83 -2.01 -2.81
N TRP A 231 -3.95 -2.96 -2.49
CA TRP A 231 -3.96 -3.63 -1.19
C TRP A 231 -2.80 -3.16 -0.33
N VAL A 232 -3.10 -2.40 0.72
CA VAL A 232 -2.10 -1.94 1.69
C VAL A 232 -1.97 -2.97 2.81
N THR A 233 -0.74 -3.38 3.09
CA THR A 233 -0.45 -4.28 4.20
C THR A 233 1.00 -4.14 4.67
N HIS A 234 1.31 -4.66 5.85
CA HIS A 234 2.67 -4.89 6.31
C HIS A 234 3.04 -6.38 6.29
N ASP A 235 2.09 -7.26 5.91
CA ASP A 235 2.29 -8.71 5.88
C ASP A 235 2.62 -9.20 4.45
N MET A 236 3.87 -9.63 4.26
CA MET A 236 4.33 -10.20 2.99
C MET A 236 3.67 -11.56 2.67
N GLY A 237 3.13 -12.26 3.67
CA GLY A 237 2.37 -13.49 3.46
C GLY A 237 1.06 -13.22 2.72
N VAL A 238 0.36 -12.16 3.11
CA VAL A 238 -0.85 -11.68 2.41
C VAL A 238 -0.53 -11.27 0.98
N VAL A 239 0.59 -10.54 0.78
CA VAL A 239 1.04 -10.15 -0.57
C VAL A 239 1.26 -11.36 -1.48
N ALA A 240 1.94 -12.39 -0.96
CA ALA A 240 2.20 -13.62 -1.72
C ALA A 240 0.92 -14.38 -2.12
N GLU A 241 -0.17 -14.20 -1.36
CA GLU A 241 -1.42 -14.93 -1.57
C GLU A 241 -2.32 -14.27 -2.61
N ILE A 242 -2.40 -12.92 -2.64
CA ILE A 242 -3.42 -12.23 -3.45
C ILE A 242 -2.89 -11.20 -4.46
N CYS A 243 -1.66 -10.69 -4.32
CA CYS A 243 -1.19 -9.61 -5.19
C CYS A 243 -0.54 -10.14 -6.48
N ASP A 244 -0.72 -9.42 -7.58
CA ASP A 244 -0.03 -9.66 -8.86
C ASP A 244 1.33 -8.94 -8.89
N ARG A 245 1.35 -7.67 -8.48
CA ARG A 245 2.53 -6.83 -8.33
C ARG A 245 2.58 -6.20 -6.95
N VAL A 246 3.79 -5.79 -6.55
CA VAL A 246 3.99 -5.17 -5.24
C VAL A 246 4.96 -3.99 -5.33
N ASN A 247 4.60 -2.92 -4.60
CA ASN A 247 5.42 -1.76 -4.36
C ASN A 247 5.87 -1.78 -2.90
N VAL A 248 7.16 -1.86 -2.67
CA VAL A 248 7.73 -1.88 -1.31
C VAL A 248 8.10 -0.47 -0.91
N MET A 249 7.42 0.06 0.11
CA MET A 249 7.64 1.40 0.62
C MET A 249 8.53 1.41 1.86
N TYR A 250 9.45 2.35 1.89
CA TYR A 250 10.24 2.68 3.07
C TYR A 250 10.36 4.19 3.24
N LEU A 251 9.93 4.68 4.40
CA LEU A 251 10.03 6.10 4.81
C LEU A 251 9.57 7.10 3.71
N GLY A 252 8.41 6.85 3.11
CA GLY A 252 7.78 7.71 2.11
C GLY A 252 8.21 7.50 0.67
N GLU A 253 9.10 6.54 0.37
CA GLU A 253 9.58 6.23 -0.97
C GLU A 253 9.27 4.78 -1.35
N VAL A 254 9.09 4.50 -2.64
CA VAL A 254 9.11 3.14 -3.19
C VAL A 254 10.57 2.76 -3.42
N VAL A 255 11.02 1.68 -2.78
CA VAL A 255 12.41 1.21 -2.86
C VAL A 255 12.59 0.02 -3.79
N GLU A 256 11.52 -0.72 -4.04
CA GLU A 256 11.50 -1.84 -4.97
C GLU A 256 10.06 -2.10 -5.46
N GLN A 257 9.91 -2.35 -6.76
CA GLN A 257 8.63 -2.69 -7.38
C GLN A 257 8.82 -3.89 -8.31
N ALA A 258 7.98 -4.91 -8.18
CA ALA A 258 8.08 -6.10 -9.02
C ALA A 258 6.77 -6.90 -9.07
N PRO A 259 6.61 -7.81 -10.06
CA PRO A 259 5.70 -8.93 -9.95
C PRO A 259 6.01 -9.74 -8.68
N VAL A 260 4.98 -10.23 -8.00
CA VAL A 260 5.14 -10.92 -6.70
C VAL A 260 6.10 -12.10 -6.81
N ASP A 261 5.94 -12.95 -7.83
CA ASP A 261 6.81 -14.10 -8.02
C ASP A 261 8.29 -13.71 -8.17
N GLU A 262 8.58 -12.63 -8.90
CA GLU A 262 9.94 -12.13 -9.08
C GLU A 262 10.49 -11.57 -7.76
N LEU A 263 9.70 -10.77 -7.04
CA LEU A 263 10.12 -10.21 -5.76
C LEU A 263 10.53 -11.27 -4.74
N PHE A 264 9.76 -12.36 -4.63
CA PHE A 264 10.00 -13.44 -3.67
C PHE A 264 11.20 -14.32 -4.03
N HIS A 265 11.54 -14.42 -5.33
CA HIS A 265 12.64 -15.27 -5.82
C HIS A 265 13.95 -14.50 -6.05
N ASP A 266 13.87 -13.23 -6.42
CA ASP A 266 15.03 -12.42 -6.85
C ASP A 266 14.97 -10.99 -6.32
N THR A 267 14.82 -10.87 -4.99
CA THR A 267 14.78 -9.58 -4.28
C THR A 267 16.05 -8.78 -4.50
N LYS A 268 15.93 -7.53 -4.91
CA LYS A 268 17.06 -6.65 -5.22
C LYS A 268 17.42 -5.71 -4.06
N HIS A 269 16.44 -5.16 -3.36
CA HIS A 269 16.68 -4.21 -2.27
C HIS A 269 16.91 -4.93 -0.92
N PRO A 270 17.97 -4.57 -0.14
CA PRO A 270 18.24 -5.21 1.15
C PRO A 270 17.11 -5.07 2.18
N TYR A 271 16.32 -4.00 2.14
CA TYR A 271 15.13 -3.83 2.99
C TYR A 271 14.08 -4.90 2.68
N THR A 272 13.73 -5.09 1.40
CA THR A 272 12.78 -6.12 0.97
C THR A 272 13.25 -7.52 1.37
N SER A 273 14.55 -7.79 1.18
CA SER A 273 15.15 -9.07 1.64
C SER A 273 14.93 -9.30 3.14
N LYS A 274 15.04 -8.25 3.96
CA LYS A 274 14.81 -8.33 5.42
C LYS A 274 13.33 -8.51 5.75
N LEU A 275 12.42 -7.83 5.03
CA LEU A 275 10.97 -8.05 5.18
C LEU A 275 10.60 -9.50 4.89
N LEU A 276 11.11 -10.08 3.81
CA LEU A 276 10.88 -11.48 3.44
C LEU A 276 11.53 -12.47 4.43
N ALA A 277 12.68 -12.13 5.01
CA ALA A 277 13.37 -12.95 6.00
C ALA A 277 12.63 -13.01 7.35
N SER A 278 11.79 -12.03 7.65
CA SER A 278 10.95 -11.99 8.85
C SER A 278 9.72 -12.91 8.79
N LEU A 279 9.39 -13.45 7.59
CA LEU A 279 8.28 -14.39 7.43
C LEU A 279 8.58 -15.73 8.09
N PRO A 280 7.64 -16.30 8.87
CA PRO A 280 7.75 -17.66 9.39
C PRO A 280 7.78 -18.67 8.22
N ARG A 281 8.87 -19.44 8.09
CA ARG A 281 8.99 -20.50 7.08
C ARG A 281 8.79 -21.86 7.72
N PRO A 282 7.83 -22.68 7.25
CA PRO A 282 7.53 -24.00 7.83
C PRO A 282 8.69 -24.99 7.73
N ASP A 283 9.60 -24.80 6.77
CA ASP A 283 10.73 -25.67 6.43
C ASP A 283 12.01 -25.36 7.22
N ARG A 284 12.03 -24.26 7.98
CA ARG A 284 13.17 -23.89 8.83
C ARG A 284 12.80 -23.91 10.29
N THR A 285 13.58 -24.62 11.09
CA THR A 285 13.55 -24.51 12.54
C THR A 285 14.23 -23.18 12.90
N VAL A 286 13.40 -22.17 13.21
CA VAL A 286 13.88 -20.81 13.44
C VAL A 286 14.59 -20.74 14.78
N GLY A 287 15.91 -20.51 14.74
CA GLY A 287 16.69 -20.16 15.94
C GLY A 287 16.30 -18.77 16.45
N GLU A 288 16.45 -17.75 15.65
CA GLU A 288 15.97 -16.38 15.86
C GLU A 288 15.40 -15.87 14.53
N LEU A 289 14.22 -15.25 14.57
CA LEU A 289 13.68 -14.52 13.40
C LEU A 289 14.64 -13.36 13.14
N ASP A 290 15.15 -13.24 11.90
CA ASP A 290 15.96 -12.11 11.47
C ASP A 290 15.07 -10.86 11.45
N SER A 291 15.02 -10.15 12.57
CA SER A 291 14.34 -8.85 12.63
C SER A 291 15.14 -7.78 11.89
N ILE A 292 14.45 -6.83 11.30
CA ILE A 292 15.09 -5.64 10.73
C ILE A 292 15.69 -4.85 11.90
N GLY A 293 17.02 -4.77 11.97
CA GLY A 293 17.71 -4.06 13.05
C GLY A 293 17.42 -2.56 13.09
N GLY A 294 17.54 -1.92 14.25
CA GLY A 294 17.31 -0.49 14.45
C GLY A 294 15.85 -0.09 14.43
N VAL A 295 15.59 1.21 14.60
CA VAL A 295 14.25 1.83 14.55
C VAL A 295 14.12 2.59 13.24
N MET A 296 12.92 2.59 12.64
CA MET A 296 12.66 3.43 11.46
C MET A 296 12.91 4.90 11.80
N PRO A 297 13.71 5.64 11.02
CA PRO A 297 13.92 7.06 11.24
C PRO A 297 12.60 7.85 11.14
N GLU A 298 12.58 9.03 11.73
CA GLU A 298 11.45 9.94 11.60
C GLU A 298 11.45 10.62 10.24
N ALA A 299 10.26 10.75 9.62
CA ALA A 299 10.09 11.40 8.32
C ALA A 299 10.16 12.96 8.38
N ILE A 300 10.45 13.54 9.55
CA ILE A 300 10.63 15.02 9.70
C ILE A 300 11.93 15.49 9.05
N ASN A 301 12.99 14.72 9.19
CA ASN A 301 14.29 14.99 8.55
C ASN A 301 14.82 13.67 8.04
N PRO A 302 14.30 13.16 6.93
CA PRO A 302 14.72 11.87 6.42
C PRO A 302 16.24 11.85 6.15
N PRO A 303 16.92 10.72 6.35
CA PRO A 303 18.32 10.58 6.07
C PRO A 303 18.66 10.98 4.63
N SER A 304 19.80 11.64 4.42
CA SER A 304 20.33 11.91 3.07
C SER A 304 20.70 10.62 2.35
N GLY A 305 20.69 10.64 1.04
CA GLY A 305 20.96 9.46 0.23
C GLY A 305 19.86 8.40 0.35
N CYS A 306 20.22 7.12 0.28
CA CYS A 306 19.27 6.03 0.49
C CYS A 306 18.72 6.07 1.91
N ARG A 307 17.42 6.20 2.10
CA ARG A 307 16.77 6.32 3.42
C ARG A 307 16.98 5.11 4.31
N PHE A 308 17.21 3.94 3.72
CA PHE A 308 17.50 2.71 4.46
C PHE A 308 18.96 2.55 4.89
N HIS A 309 19.91 3.40 4.44
CA HIS A 309 21.33 3.20 4.63
C HIS A 309 21.73 2.98 6.11
N SER A 310 21.13 3.68 7.07
CA SER A 310 21.44 3.56 8.50
C SER A 310 21.10 2.17 9.10
N ARG A 311 20.17 1.45 8.49
CA ARG A 311 19.72 0.10 8.90
C ARG A 311 20.16 -0.99 7.93
N CYS A 312 20.80 -0.62 6.83
CA CYS A 312 21.22 -1.56 5.79
C CYS A 312 22.50 -2.27 6.20
N PRO A 313 22.53 -3.62 6.26
CA PRO A 313 23.74 -4.36 6.60
C PRO A 313 24.81 -4.30 5.50
N GLU A 314 24.44 -3.88 4.29
CA GLU A 314 25.29 -3.79 3.11
C GLU A 314 25.59 -2.33 2.72
N ALA A 315 25.28 -1.36 3.59
CA ALA A 315 25.45 0.06 3.29
C ALA A 315 26.89 0.42 2.95
N ARG A 316 27.05 1.35 2.01
CA ARG A 316 28.32 1.93 1.62
C ARG A 316 28.28 3.45 1.77
N GLU A 317 29.42 4.12 1.74
CA GLU A 317 29.49 5.59 1.89
C GLU A 317 28.61 6.30 0.87
N VAL A 318 28.57 5.84 -0.39
CA VAL A 318 27.69 6.38 -1.42
C VAL A 318 26.21 6.36 -1.02
N CYS A 319 25.78 5.35 -0.27
CA CYS A 319 24.38 5.24 0.17
C CYS A 319 23.94 6.37 1.14
N ALA A 320 24.89 6.98 1.84
CA ALA A 320 24.62 8.11 2.73
C ALA A 320 24.71 9.47 2.00
N GLU A 321 25.43 9.53 0.87
CA GLU A 321 25.72 10.77 0.15
C GLU A 321 24.79 11.01 -1.04
N VAL A 322 24.41 9.93 -1.74
CA VAL A 322 23.67 9.98 -3.01
C VAL A 322 22.37 9.23 -2.88
N HIS A 323 21.26 9.85 -3.30
CA HIS A 323 19.97 9.18 -3.39
C HIS A 323 19.94 8.27 -4.64
N PRO A 324 19.62 6.97 -4.51
CA PRO A 324 19.46 6.11 -5.67
C PRO A 324 18.09 6.37 -6.33
N ASP A 325 18.11 6.80 -7.60
CA ASP A 325 16.88 6.86 -8.38
C ASP A 325 16.33 5.44 -8.61
N GLU A 326 15.01 5.30 -8.67
CA GLU A 326 14.40 4.05 -9.09
C GLU A 326 14.73 3.73 -10.55
N ARG A 327 15.20 2.51 -10.81
CA ARG A 327 15.60 2.05 -12.15
C ARG A 327 15.15 0.62 -12.42
N PRO A 328 14.83 0.29 -13.69
CA PRO A 328 14.62 -1.10 -14.07
C PRO A 328 15.87 -1.92 -13.72
N SER A 329 15.70 -3.09 -13.12
CA SER A 329 16.79 -4.04 -12.88
C SER A 329 17.47 -4.43 -14.20
N ALA A 330 18.74 -4.83 -14.13
CA ALA A 330 19.60 -5.05 -15.31
C ALA A 330 19.13 -6.17 -16.27
N GLU A 331 18.16 -6.98 -15.89
CA GLU A 331 17.57 -8.01 -16.75
C GLU A 331 16.61 -7.38 -17.77
N ALA A 332 16.99 -7.39 -19.04
CA ALA A 332 16.21 -6.82 -20.12
C ALA A 332 14.81 -7.47 -20.22
N GLY A 333 13.75 -6.66 -20.06
CA GLY A 333 12.35 -7.08 -20.15
C GLY A 333 11.68 -7.32 -18.80
N SER A 334 12.37 -7.12 -17.68
CA SER A 334 11.81 -7.17 -16.33
C SER A 334 10.97 -5.92 -16.03
N HIS A 335 9.78 -6.11 -15.47
CA HIS A 335 8.99 -5.05 -14.82
C HIS A 335 9.44 -4.82 -13.38
N HIS A 336 10.64 -5.24 -13.04
CA HIS A 336 11.24 -5.14 -11.73
C HIS A 336 12.11 -3.89 -11.68
N THR A 337 11.75 -2.93 -10.84
CA THR A 337 12.50 -1.69 -10.60
C THR A 337 13.01 -1.65 -9.17
N VAL A 338 14.15 -0.99 -8.96
CA VAL A 338 14.79 -0.89 -7.65
C VAL A 338 15.56 0.42 -7.49
N ALA A 339 15.49 1.00 -6.29
CA ALA A 339 16.27 2.16 -5.86
C ALA A 339 17.43 1.71 -4.94
N CYS A 340 18.41 0.99 -5.50
CA CYS A 340 19.55 0.47 -4.74
C CYS A 340 20.83 0.38 -5.60
N PHE A 341 21.93 1.00 -5.14
CA PHE A 341 23.23 0.96 -5.83
C PHE A 341 23.88 -0.43 -5.90
N ARG A 342 23.32 -1.41 -5.20
CA ARG A 342 23.75 -2.81 -5.27
C ARG A 342 23.35 -3.47 -6.59
N ASP A 343 22.27 -2.98 -7.23
CA ASP A 343 21.79 -3.55 -8.48
C ASP A 343 22.71 -3.16 -9.64
N ASP A 344 22.94 -4.09 -10.58
CA ASP A 344 23.81 -3.91 -11.76
C ASP A 344 23.28 -2.84 -12.76
N ALA A 345 22.05 -2.34 -12.56
CA ALA A 345 21.51 -1.19 -13.30
C ALA A 345 22.25 0.12 -12.99
N PHE A 346 22.96 0.18 -11.86
CA PHE A 346 23.79 1.33 -11.48
C PHE A 346 25.26 1.16 -11.95
N ASP A 347 25.95 2.29 -12.11
CA ASP A 347 27.37 2.27 -12.49
C ASP A 347 28.20 1.55 -11.42
N VAL A 348 29.04 0.61 -11.82
CA VAL A 348 29.91 -0.20 -10.95
C VAL A 348 30.72 0.66 -9.97
N GLY A 349 31.07 1.89 -10.38
CA GLY A 349 31.82 2.83 -9.54
C GLY A 349 31.11 3.24 -8.24
N TYR A 350 29.79 3.21 -8.20
CA TYR A 350 29.05 3.50 -6.96
C TYR A 350 29.23 2.39 -5.91
N TRP A 351 29.24 1.13 -6.34
CA TRP A 351 29.36 0.01 -5.40
C TRP A 351 30.80 -0.26 -4.93
N ASP A 352 31.79 0.39 -5.57
CA ASP A 352 33.20 0.34 -5.15
C ASP A 352 33.52 1.24 -3.96
N SER A 353 32.56 2.09 -3.49
CA SER A 353 32.76 2.92 -2.31
C SER A 353 32.94 2.07 -1.04
N PRO A 354 33.66 2.59 -0.01
CA PRO A 354 33.89 1.83 1.24
C PRO A 354 32.58 1.42 1.95
N PRO A 355 32.58 0.29 2.69
CA PRO A 355 31.49 -0.08 3.57
C PRO A 355 31.22 0.99 4.63
N LEU A 356 29.95 1.28 4.91
CA LEU A 356 29.52 2.19 5.95
C LEU A 356 29.30 1.41 7.26
N GLU A 357 29.81 1.92 8.39
CA GLU A 357 29.45 1.35 9.70
C GLU A 357 28.00 1.71 10.04
N THR A 358 27.12 0.72 10.15
CA THR A 358 25.70 0.90 10.44
C THR A 358 25.31 0.20 11.75
N GLU A 359 24.19 0.61 12.33
CA GLU A 359 23.64 -0.03 13.54
C GLU A 359 23.33 -1.53 13.34
N ALA A 360 23.08 -1.95 12.09
CA ALA A 360 22.83 -3.35 11.74
C ALA A 360 24.11 -4.21 11.64
N GLY A 361 25.29 -3.59 11.47
CA GLY A 361 26.58 -4.29 11.26
C GLY A 361 27.26 -4.83 12.52
N GLY A 362 26.73 -4.57 13.71
CA GLY A 362 27.37 -4.97 14.98
C GLY A 362 27.31 -6.45 15.35
N GLY A 363 26.75 -7.32 14.52
CA GLY A 363 26.47 -8.74 14.85
C GLY A 363 27.07 -9.82 13.97
N PHE A 364 27.69 -9.51 12.84
CA PHE A 364 27.99 -10.55 11.84
C PHE A 364 29.46 -10.96 11.68
N GLU A 365 30.44 -10.28 12.29
CA GLU A 365 31.85 -10.63 12.16
C GLU A 365 32.43 -11.57 13.27
N ALA A 366 31.61 -12.03 14.22
CA ALA A 366 32.13 -12.82 15.36
C ALA A 366 32.04 -14.35 15.18
N SER A 367 31.55 -14.91 14.09
CA SER A 367 31.30 -16.35 13.95
C SER A 367 32.10 -17.10 12.85
N LEU A 368 33.00 -16.44 12.14
CA LEU A 368 33.75 -17.08 11.04
C LEU A 368 35.27 -17.30 11.30
N THR A 369 35.77 -17.03 12.51
CA THR A 369 37.19 -17.27 12.82
C THR A 369 37.42 -18.09 14.11
N ALA A 370 36.80 -19.26 14.23
CA ALA A 370 37.11 -20.19 15.31
C ALA A 370 36.82 -21.63 14.92
N GLU A 371 37.50 -22.15 13.88
CA GLU A 371 37.74 -23.59 13.71
C GLU A 371 38.86 -23.83 12.67
N GLU A 372 40.09 -23.42 12.97
CA GLU A 372 41.27 -24.05 12.42
C GLU A 372 42.37 -23.96 13.48
N GLY A 373 42.68 -25.12 14.08
CA GLY A 373 43.92 -25.29 14.87
C GLY A 373 43.71 -26.00 16.19
N GLU A 374 43.79 -27.30 16.15
CA GLU A 374 44.76 -28.09 16.91
C GLU A 374 44.34 -29.57 16.96
N SER A 375 44.86 -30.32 16.02
CA SER A 375 45.12 -31.74 16.22
C SER A 375 46.61 -31.88 16.50
N GLY A 376 46.95 -32.28 17.69
CA GLY A 376 48.24 -32.72 18.14
C GLY A 376 48.10 -33.86 19.17
#